data_9386bb3a34d5603ab93a4ea278fd97b2
#
_entry.id   9386bb3a34d5603ab93a4ea278fd97b2
#
_cell.length_a   1.000
_cell.length_b   1.000
_cell.length_c   1.000
_cell.angle_alpha   90.00
_cell.angle_beta   90.00
_cell.angle_gamma   90.00
#
_symmetry.space_group_name_H-M   'P 1'
#
loop_
_entity.id
_entity.type
_entity.pdbx_description
1 polymer ?
#
loop_
_entity_poly.entity_id
_entity_poly.type
_entity_poly.pdbx_seq_one_letter_code
_entity_poly.pdbx_strand_id
1 'polypeptide(L)'
;MKSINKSIKLFKEAKLHMPGGVNSPVRAFKNIDGNPIFFKKAKGPYVYDEDGNKYIDYIGSWGPMIMGHSHPIIIKAIAKQMKLGTSYGAPTSIESDTAKLIKKCVPSIEKIRMVNSGTEATMSAIRLARGYTNRDKIIKFDGCYHGHVDSLLIKAGSGVSTFGLPDSPGIPSELARKTLSCEFNNKEEFLKVFNKNKKDIAAVIIEPIAGNMGFIPADKSFLELLRKTTKANKSLLIFDEVMSGFRVALGGAQELYKIKPDLTTLGKVIGGGLPVGAFGGNKKIMDYLAPNGPVYQAGTLSGNPLAMAAGSSLIKLLIKNNPYKNLESKACALLTNMKNIFQKYDIP
;
A
#
# COMPACT_ATOMS: atom_id res chain seq x y z
N MET A 1 -23.71 9.18 24.57
CA MET A 1 -22.79 8.36 23.73
C MET A 1 -23.59 7.23 23.08
N LYS A 2 -23.22 6.79 21.88
CA LYS A 2 -23.84 5.61 21.25
C LYS A 2 -23.45 4.35 22.02
N SER A 3 -24.40 3.43 22.27
CA SER A 3 -24.10 2.13 22.87
C SER A 3 -23.23 1.29 21.93
N ILE A 4 -22.19 0.63 22.46
CA ILE A 4 -21.31 -0.31 21.76
C ILE A 4 -21.20 -1.65 22.53
N ASN A 5 -22.23 -2.01 23.26
CA ASN A 5 -22.23 -3.18 24.16
C ASN A 5 -21.98 -4.50 23.43
N LYS A 6 -22.55 -4.67 22.22
CA LYS A 6 -22.29 -5.86 21.41
C LYS A 6 -20.84 -5.91 20.96
N SER A 7 -20.26 -4.79 20.51
CA SER A 7 -18.86 -4.71 20.13
C SER A 7 -17.95 -5.09 21.29
N ILE A 8 -18.22 -4.62 22.52
CA ILE A 8 -17.46 -4.99 23.71
C ILE A 8 -17.51 -6.50 23.97
N LYS A 9 -18.71 -7.11 23.88
CA LYS A 9 -18.88 -8.57 24.06
C LYS A 9 -18.12 -9.36 22.99
N LEU A 10 -18.27 -8.97 21.73
CA LEU A 10 -17.58 -9.62 20.60
C LEU A 10 -16.06 -9.48 20.70
N PHE A 11 -15.55 -8.35 21.20
CA PHE A 11 -14.11 -8.18 21.39
C PHE A 11 -13.55 -9.07 22.52
N LYS A 12 -14.31 -9.26 23.61
CA LYS A 12 -13.94 -10.23 24.66
C LYS A 12 -13.85 -11.65 24.10
N GLU A 13 -14.83 -12.06 23.30
CA GLU A 13 -14.86 -13.36 22.64
C GLU A 13 -13.70 -13.50 21.63
N ALA A 14 -13.48 -12.50 20.78
CA ALA A 14 -12.41 -12.53 19.78
C ALA A 14 -11.02 -12.73 20.41
N LYS A 15 -10.78 -12.20 21.60
CA LYS A 15 -9.52 -12.40 22.34
C LYS A 15 -9.26 -13.84 22.75
N LEU A 16 -10.29 -14.67 22.84
CA LEU A 16 -10.14 -16.09 23.14
C LEU A 16 -9.61 -16.88 21.92
N HIS A 17 -9.80 -16.36 20.71
CA HIS A 17 -9.54 -17.08 19.48
C HIS A 17 -8.43 -16.46 18.62
N MET A 18 -8.12 -15.18 18.81
CA MET A 18 -7.13 -14.43 18.00
C MET A 18 -6.20 -13.61 18.90
N PRO A 19 -4.90 -13.54 18.60
CA PRO A 19 -3.98 -12.67 19.32
C PRO A 19 -4.48 -11.23 19.36
N GLY A 20 -4.72 -10.69 20.57
CA GLY A 20 -5.30 -9.36 20.77
C GLY A 20 -6.72 -9.16 20.22
N GLY A 21 -7.42 -10.24 19.83
CA GLY A 21 -8.78 -10.22 19.28
C GLY A 21 -8.88 -9.68 17.84
N VAL A 22 -7.77 -9.61 17.10
CA VAL A 22 -7.72 -8.97 15.76
C VAL A 22 -6.73 -9.67 14.82
N ASN A 23 -6.95 -9.53 13.51
CA ASN A 23 -6.03 -9.99 12.46
C ASN A 23 -5.06 -8.89 11.96
N SER A 24 -5.08 -7.71 12.58
CA SER A 24 -4.11 -6.64 12.36
C SER A 24 -4.02 -5.76 13.61
N PRO A 25 -2.81 -5.49 14.14
CA PRO A 25 -2.61 -4.89 15.47
C PRO A 25 -3.33 -3.54 15.66
N VAL A 26 -3.36 -2.70 14.65
CA VAL A 26 -3.99 -1.37 14.70
C VAL A 26 -5.49 -1.42 15.01
N ARG A 27 -6.15 -2.54 14.70
CA ARG A 27 -7.59 -2.74 14.94
C ARG A 27 -7.94 -2.97 16.41
N ALA A 28 -6.94 -3.26 17.27
CA ALA A 28 -7.16 -3.54 18.70
C ALA A 28 -7.33 -2.28 19.56
N PHE A 29 -7.21 -1.08 19.00
CA PHE A 29 -7.29 0.20 19.71
C PHE A 29 -6.33 0.35 20.89
N LYS A 30 -5.16 -0.33 20.85
CA LYS A 30 -4.20 -0.37 21.96
C LYS A 30 -3.71 1.01 22.40
N ASN A 31 -3.61 1.96 21.45
CA ASN A 31 -3.04 3.30 21.68
C ASN A 31 -4.12 4.39 21.80
N ILE A 32 -5.39 4.01 21.87
CA ILE A 32 -6.51 4.95 22.08
C ILE A 32 -7.45 4.38 23.14
N ASP A 33 -8.12 5.27 23.85
CA ASP A 33 -9.12 4.86 24.85
C ASP A 33 -10.36 4.26 24.19
N GLY A 34 -10.93 3.22 24.81
CA GLY A 34 -12.14 2.58 24.37
C GLY A 34 -11.96 1.16 23.84
N ASN A 35 -13.01 0.64 23.23
CA ASN A 35 -13.04 -0.70 22.65
C ASN A 35 -13.20 -0.63 21.14
N PRO A 36 -12.60 -1.57 20.38
CA PRO A 36 -12.84 -1.69 18.95
C PRO A 36 -14.33 -1.85 18.65
N ILE A 37 -14.75 -1.20 17.57
CA ILE A 37 -16.11 -1.29 17.06
C ILE A 37 -16.19 -2.43 16.05
N PHE A 38 -17.17 -3.32 16.20
CA PHE A 38 -17.41 -4.43 15.29
C PHE A 38 -18.44 -4.04 14.24
N PHE A 39 -18.01 -3.94 12.99
CA PHE A 39 -18.87 -3.56 11.88
C PHE A 39 -19.57 -4.76 11.26
N LYS A 40 -20.88 -4.60 10.99
CA LYS A 40 -21.75 -5.60 10.37
C LYS A 40 -21.93 -5.39 8.88
N LYS A 41 -22.04 -4.14 8.44
CA LYS A 41 -22.23 -3.78 7.02
C LYS A 41 -21.67 -2.41 6.71
N ALA A 42 -21.43 -2.17 5.42
CA ALA A 42 -21.01 -0.87 4.91
C ALA A 42 -21.65 -0.58 3.55
N LYS A 43 -21.98 0.70 3.27
CA LYS A 43 -22.54 1.14 1.99
C LYS A 43 -22.21 2.59 1.70
N GLY A 44 -21.66 2.88 0.53
CA GLY A 44 -21.23 4.23 0.17
C GLY A 44 -20.22 4.78 1.20
N PRO A 45 -20.46 5.97 1.77
CA PRO A 45 -19.57 6.57 2.76
C PRO A 45 -19.87 6.11 4.22
N TYR A 46 -20.72 5.12 4.43
CA TYR A 46 -21.19 4.74 5.76
C TYR A 46 -20.80 3.32 6.13
N VAL A 47 -20.43 3.15 7.40
CA VAL A 47 -20.28 1.86 8.08
C VAL A 47 -21.30 1.74 9.21
N TYR A 48 -21.73 0.51 9.51
CA TYR A 48 -22.74 0.21 10.53
C TYR A 48 -22.20 -0.89 11.42
N ASP A 49 -22.26 -0.64 12.74
CA ASP A 49 -21.79 -1.61 13.73
C ASP A 49 -22.84 -2.68 14.08
N GLU A 50 -22.45 -3.63 14.92
CA GLU A 50 -23.33 -4.69 15.42
C GLU A 50 -24.39 -4.17 16.42
N ASP A 51 -24.17 -2.99 16.99
CA ASP A 51 -25.12 -2.31 17.87
C ASP A 51 -26.18 -1.49 17.09
N GLY A 52 -26.04 -1.39 15.75
CA GLY A 52 -26.98 -0.67 14.89
C GLY A 52 -26.60 0.80 14.66
N ASN A 53 -25.50 1.27 15.19
CA ASN A 53 -25.04 2.64 14.98
C ASN A 53 -24.52 2.84 13.56
N LYS A 54 -24.76 4.03 13.01
CA LYS A 54 -24.26 4.49 11.72
C LYS A 54 -23.12 5.50 11.91
N TYR A 55 -22.04 5.33 11.15
CA TYR A 55 -20.88 6.22 11.14
C TYR A 55 -20.54 6.65 9.71
N ILE A 56 -19.98 7.85 9.56
CA ILE A 56 -19.31 8.27 8.32
C ILE A 56 -17.90 7.68 8.34
N ASP A 57 -17.53 6.96 7.30
CA ASP A 57 -16.21 6.32 7.20
C ASP A 57 -15.19 7.25 6.55
N TYR A 58 -14.33 7.87 7.38
CA TYR A 58 -13.17 8.64 6.92
C TYR A 58 -11.91 7.78 6.74
N ILE A 59 -11.96 6.49 7.08
CA ILE A 59 -10.81 5.57 7.00
C ILE A 59 -10.75 4.86 5.65
N GLY A 60 -11.91 4.55 5.06
CA GLY A 60 -12.01 3.89 3.76
C GLY A 60 -11.29 2.54 3.71
N SER A 61 -11.40 1.74 4.79
CA SER A 61 -10.72 0.44 4.98
C SER A 61 -9.18 0.55 4.85
N TRP A 62 -8.60 1.64 5.32
CA TRP A 62 -7.16 1.91 5.21
C TRP A 62 -6.66 2.06 3.76
N GLY A 63 -7.52 2.57 2.87
CA GLY A 63 -7.14 2.95 1.51
C GLY A 63 -7.95 2.36 0.36
N PRO A 64 -8.44 1.09 0.39
CA PRO A 64 -9.09 0.47 -0.78
C PRO A 64 -10.36 1.16 -1.26
N MET A 65 -11.16 1.76 -0.36
CA MET A 65 -12.54 2.18 -0.65
C MET A 65 -12.65 3.58 -1.29
N ILE A 66 -11.89 3.86 -2.34
CA ILE A 66 -11.92 5.16 -3.04
C ILE A 66 -13.30 5.48 -3.66
N MET A 67 -14.07 4.46 -4.08
CA MET A 67 -15.42 4.61 -4.62
C MET A 67 -16.52 4.31 -3.57
N GLY A 68 -16.14 4.26 -2.29
CA GLY A 68 -17.04 3.89 -1.19
C GLY A 68 -17.30 2.40 -1.10
N HIS A 69 -18.03 2.03 -0.06
CA HIS A 69 -18.36 0.64 0.24
C HIS A 69 -19.45 0.07 -0.67
N SER A 70 -19.37 -1.22 -0.95
CA SER A 70 -20.40 -2.01 -1.66
C SER A 70 -20.86 -1.34 -2.96
N HIS A 71 -19.90 -0.82 -3.74
CA HIS A 71 -20.25 -0.18 -5.02
C HIS A 71 -20.93 -1.18 -5.97
N PRO A 72 -22.14 -0.87 -6.52
CA PRO A 72 -22.97 -1.85 -7.25
C PRO A 72 -22.25 -2.54 -8.41
N ILE A 73 -21.44 -1.80 -9.18
CA ILE A 73 -20.71 -2.36 -10.32
C ILE A 73 -19.66 -3.37 -9.85
N ILE A 74 -18.95 -3.09 -8.76
CA ILE A 74 -17.93 -4.00 -8.20
C ILE A 74 -18.60 -5.26 -7.66
N ILE A 75 -19.68 -5.11 -6.87
CA ILE A 75 -20.44 -6.24 -6.33
C ILE A 75 -20.99 -7.11 -7.46
N LYS A 76 -21.56 -6.52 -8.52
CA LYS A 76 -22.04 -7.25 -9.69
C LYS A 76 -20.93 -8.05 -10.40
N ALA A 77 -19.73 -7.47 -10.52
CA ALA A 77 -18.58 -8.14 -11.13
C ALA A 77 -18.12 -9.35 -10.30
N ILE A 78 -18.02 -9.19 -8.97
CA ILE A 78 -17.68 -10.26 -8.04
C ILE A 78 -18.73 -11.39 -8.13
N ALA A 79 -20.02 -11.04 -8.03
CA ALA A 79 -21.13 -12.02 -8.09
C ALA A 79 -21.15 -12.78 -9.42
N LYS A 80 -20.85 -12.12 -10.55
CA LYS A 80 -20.71 -12.78 -11.84
C LYS A 80 -19.55 -13.77 -11.85
N GLN A 81 -18.38 -13.36 -11.34
CA GLN A 81 -17.20 -14.22 -11.32
C GLN A 81 -17.34 -15.41 -10.37
N MET A 82 -18.02 -15.24 -9.22
CA MET A 82 -18.30 -16.34 -8.29
C MET A 82 -19.02 -17.52 -8.95
N LYS A 83 -19.93 -17.25 -9.89
CA LYS A 83 -20.64 -18.29 -10.65
C LYS A 83 -19.75 -19.07 -11.62
N LEU A 84 -18.58 -18.53 -11.98
CA LEU A 84 -17.62 -19.17 -12.88
C LEU A 84 -16.50 -19.89 -12.12
N GLY A 85 -16.41 -19.67 -10.82
CA GLY A 85 -15.37 -20.22 -9.95
C GLY A 85 -14.51 -19.13 -9.31
N THR A 86 -13.88 -19.50 -8.18
CA THR A 86 -13.13 -18.59 -7.33
C THR A 86 -11.61 -18.74 -7.49
N SER A 87 -11.13 -19.90 -7.94
CA SER A 87 -9.73 -20.22 -8.14
C SER A 87 -9.58 -21.45 -9.03
N TYR A 88 -8.58 -21.47 -9.91
CA TYR A 88 -8.41 -22.57 -10.88
C TYR A 88 -7.04 -23.25 -10.78
N GLY A 89 -6.05 -22.65 -10.09
CA GLY A 89 -4.66 -23.12 -10.13
C GLY A 89 -4.02 -23.06 -11.51
N ALA A 90 -4.57 -22.23 -12.41
CA ALA A 90 -4.18 -22.07 -13.81
C ALA A 90 -4.35 -20.60 -14.24
N PRO A 91 -3.64 -20.14 -15.31
CA PRO A 91 -3.78 -18.79 -15.85
C PRO A 91 -5.19 -18.48 -16.32
N THR A 92 -5.59 -17.21 -16.20
CA THR A 92 -6.91 -16.73 -16.64
C THR A 92 -6.78 -15.48 -17.53
N SER A 93 -7.73 -15.31 -18.45
CA SER A 93 -7.77 -14.11 -19.31
C SER A 93 -7.93 -12.82 -18.53
N ILE A 94 -8.67 -12.85 -17.41
CA ILE A 94 -8.92 -11.68 -16.57
C ILE A 94 -7.64 -11.14 -15.91
N GLU A 95 -6.65 -11.99 -15.64
CA GLU A 95 -5.32 -11.56 -15.16
C GLU A 95 -4.64 -10.68 -16.21
N SER A 96 -4.60 -11.16 -17.47
CA SER A 96 -4.02 -10.41 -18.59
C SER A 96 -4.73 -9.09 -18.84
N ASP A 97 -6.05 -9.07 -18.75
CA ASP A 97 -6.84 -7.86 -18.93
C ASP A 97 -6.63 -6.86 -17.80
N THR A 98 -6.53 -7.33 -16.55
CA THR A 98 -6.20 -6.48 -15.40
C THR A 98 -4.79 -5.91 -15.53
N ALA A 99 -3.81 -6.72 -15.95
CA ALA A 99 -2.45 -6.27 -16.21
C ALA A 99 -2.40 -5.17 -17.30
N LYS A 100 -3.13 -5.33 -18.41
CA LYS A 100 -3.24 -4.30 -19.47
C LYS A 100 -3.84 -3.00 -18.93
N LEU A 101 -4.89 -3.07 -18.10
CA LEU A 101 -5.50 -1.89 -17.49
C LEU A 101 -4.53 -1.13 -16.59
N ILE A 102 -3.81 -1.83 -15.72
CA ILE A 102 -2.81 -1.22 -14.83
C ILE A 102 -1.71 -0.56 -15.66
N LYS A 103 -1.16 -1.25 -16.65
CA LYS A 103 -0.11 -0.71 -17.53
C LYS A 103 -0.56 0.54 -18.29
N LYS A 104 -1.82 0.60 -18.71
CA LYS A 104 -2.40 1.78 -19.37
C LYS A 104 -2.41 3.00 -18.44
N CYS A 105 -2.67 2.79 -17.15
CA CYS A 105 -2.76 3.86 -16.16
C CYS A 105 -1.39 4.26 -15.59
N VAL A 106 -0.47 3.30 -15.50
CA VAL A 106 0.87 3.45 -14.89
C VAL A 106 1.96 3.08 -15.90
N PRO A 107 2.35 4.01 -16.80
CA PRO A 107 3.24 3.69 -17.94
C PRO A 107 4.69 3.30 -17.57
N SER A 108 5.12 3.50 -16.32
CA SER A 108 6.39 2.98 -15.82
C SER A 108 6.40 1.45 -15.73
N ILE A 109 5.21 0.83 -15.62
CA ILE A 109 5.03 -0.61 -15.54
C ILE A 109 4.94 -1.21 -16.95
N GLU A 110 6.05 -1.72 -17.48
CA GLU A 110 6.10 -2.44 -18.75
C GLU A 110 5.68 -3.91 -18.59
N LYS A 111 6.00 -4.53 -17.43
CA LYS A 111 5.53 -5.85 -17.00
C LYS A 111 5.10 -5.81 -15.53
N ILE A 112 4.15 -6.66 -15.15
CA ILE A 112 3.58 -6.72 -13.80
C ILE A 112 3.41 -8.18 -13.37
N ARG A 113 3.54 -8.43 -12.07
CA ARG A 113 3.22 -9.68 -11.40
C ARG A 113 2.23 -9.40 -10.27
N MET A 114 1.10 -10.12 -10.28
CA MET A 114 0.13 -10.07 -9.19
C MET A 114 0.60 -10.90 -8.00
N VAL A 115 0.23 -10.45 -6.79
CA VAL A 115 0.43 -11.11 -5.50
C VAL A 115 -0.81 -10.86 -4.62
N ASN A 116 -0.83 -11.33 -3.36
CA ASN A 116 -2.04 -11.26 -2.53
C ASN A 116 -2.05 -10.07 -1.55
N SER A 117 -0.94 -9.38 -1.37
CA SER A 117 -0.83 -8.26 -0.43
C SER A 117 0.26 -7.26 -0.83
N GLY A 118 0.20 -6.06 -0.24
CA GLY A 118 1.27 -5.07 -0.38
C GLY A 118 2.61 -5.57 0.19
N THR A 119 2.58 -6.35 1.28
CA THR A 119 3.79 -6.99 1.85
C THR A 119 4.45 -7.93 0.87
N GLU A 120 3.66 -8.80 0.21
CA GLU A 120 4.21 -9.68 -0.84
C GLU A 120 4.76 -8.90 -2.02
N ALA A 121 4.13 -7.78 -2.39
CA ALA A 121 4.60 -6.92 -3.47
C ALA A 121 5.96 -6.31 -3.14
N THR A 122 6.11 -5.71 -1.97
CA THR A 122 7.38 -5.08 -1.53
C THR A 122 8.47 -6.11 -1.30
N MET A 123 8.16 -7.23 -0.64
CA MET A 123 9.07 -8.37 -0.47
C MET A 123 9.63 -8.86 -1.81
N SER A 124 8.75 -9.04 -2.80
CA SER A 124 9.12 -9.53 -4.13
C SER A 124 9.94 -8.51 -4.91
N ALA A 125 9.56 -7.23 -4.82
CA ALA A 125 10.29 -6.14 -5.47
C ALA A 125 11.72 -6.01 -4.93
N ILE A 126 11.91 -6.13 -3.60
CA ILE A 126 13.25 -6.11 -2.98
C ILE A 126 14.07 -7.33 -3.41
N ARG A 127 13.48 -8.53 -3.37
CA ARG A 127 14.17 -9.75 -3.82
C ARG A 127 14.61 -9.62 -5.27
N LEU A 128 13.73 -9.11 -6.14
CA LEU A 128 14.04 -8.87 -7.53
C LEU A 128 15.15 -7.84 -7.69
N ALA A 129 15.12 -6.74 -6.94
CA ALA A 129 16.15 -5.72 -6.98
C ALA A 129 17.52 -6.26 -6.56
N ARG A 130 17.59 -7.03 -5.48
CA ARG A 130 18.82 -7.71 -5.03
C ARG A 130 19.35 -8.67 -6.09
N GLY A 131 18.49 -9.54 -6.62
CA GLY A 131 18.89 -10.51 -7.65
C GLY A 131 19.36 -9.84 -8.94
N TYR A 132 18.65 -8.82 -9.41
CA TYR A 132 18.98 -8.11 -10.64
C TYR A 132 20.30 -7.30 -10.55
N THR A 133 20.56 -6.66 -9.42
CA THR A 133 21.75 -5.83 -9.20
C THR A 133 22.95 -6.61 -8.67
N ASN A 134 22.73 -7.84 -8.19
CA ASN A 134 23.70 -8.64 -7.43
C ASN A 134 24.27 -7.86 -6.23
N ARG A 135 23.40 -7.16 -5.50
CA ARG A 135 23.73 -6.36 -4.32
C ARG A 135 22.73 -6.64 -3.21
N ASP A 136 23.12 -6.43 -1.95
CA ASP A 136 22.34 -6.87 -0.79
C ASP A 136 21.57 -5.76 -0.07
N LYS A 137 22.13 -4.54 -0.02
CA LYS A 137 21.62 -3.49 0.83
C LYS A 137 20.45 -2.74 0.20
N ILE A 138 19.49 -2.35 1.06
CA ILE A 138 18.34 -1.52 0.71
C ILE A 138 18.40 -0.25 1.56
N ILE A 139 18.05 0.90 0.97
CA ILE A 139 17.74 2.11 1.73
C ILE A 139 16.22 2.27 1.77
N LYS A 140 15.69 2.54 2.97
CA LYS A 140 14.31 3.00 3.22
C LYS A 140 14.32 4.29 4.04
N PHE A 141 13.15 4.87 4.31
CA PHE A 141 13.03 6.12 5.06
C PHE A 141 12.21 5.92 6.33
N ASP A 142 12.61 6.62 7.40
CA ASP A 142 11.92 6.61 8.67
C ASP A 142 10.48 7.10 8.48
N GLY A 143 9.53 6.47 9.15
CA GLY A 143 8.10 6.74 9.00
C GLY A 143 7.42 6.06 7.82
N CYS A 144 8.15 5.62 6.79
CA CYS A 144 7.60 4.83 5.70
C CYS A 144 7.30 3.39 6.12
N TYR A 145 6.14 2.88 5.73
CA TYR A 145 5.70 1.51 5.99
C TYR A 145 5.56 0.72 4.70
N HIS A 146 6.27 -0.38 4.60
CA HIS A 146 6.34 -1.21 3.39
C HIS A 146 5.87 -2.65 3.63
N GLY A 147 4.89 -2.85 4.52
CA GLY A 147 4.46 -4.18 4.93
C GLY A 147 5.33 -4.75 6.07
N HIS A 148 5.16 -6.03 6.33
CA HIS A 148 5.76 -6.70 7.51
C HIS A 148 6.80 -7.76 7.15
N VAL A 149 7.48 -7.62 6.01
CA VAL A 149 8.63 -8.45 5.67
C VAL A 149 9.84 -8.05 6.53
N ASP A 150 10.58 -9.02 7.01
CA ASP A 150 11.71 -8.84 7.94
C ASP A 150 12.69 -7.74 7.51
N SER A 151 13.04 -7.71 6.22
CA SER A 151 13.96 -6.71 5.66
C SER A 151 13.46 -5.25 5.79
N LEU A 152 12.19 -5.02 6.05
CA LEU A 152 11.58 -3.68 6.08
C LEU A 152 11.00 -3.28 7.44
N LEU A 153 10.99 -4.19 8.42
CA LEU A 153 10.55 -3.93 9.79
C LEU A 153 11.63 -3.26 10.65
N ILE A 154 12.33 -2.28 10.09
CA ILE A 154 13.42 -1.55 10.74
C ILE A 154 13.05 -0.09 10.72
N LYS A 155 12.90 0.54 11.90
CA LYS A 155 12.40 1.92 12.07
C LYS A 155 11.17 2.19 11.19
N ALA A 156 10.24 1.24 11.16
CA ALA A 156 9.03 1.34 10.34
C ALA A 156 8.03 2.33 10.93
N GLY A 157 7.11 2.82 10.08
CA GLY A 157 5.97 3.65 10.50
C GLY A 157 4.92 2.89 11.33
N SER A 158 3.71 3.37 11.36
CA SER A 158 2.64 3.07 12.34
C SER A 158 2.47 1.61 12.79
N GLY A 159 2.77 0.62 11.96
CA GLY A 159 2.63 -0.79 12.31
C GLY A 159 3.53 -1.22 13.46
N VAL A 160 4.81 -0.88 13.42
CA VAL A 160 5.80 -1.22 14.45
C VAL A 160 5.78 -0.20 15.59
N SER A 161 5.63 1.09 15.30
CA SER A 161 5.50 2.13 16.33
C SER A 161 4.26 1.97 17.20
N THR A 162 3.22 1.27 16.73
CA THR A 162 2.06 0.90 17.55
C THR A 162 2.47 0.13 18.81
N PHE A 163 3.55 -0.61 18.76
CA PHE A 163 4.10 -1.34 19.91
C PHE A 163 5.19 -0.59 20.66
N GLY A 164 5.55 0.62 20.23
CA GLY A 164 6.63 1.40 20.82
C GLY A 164 8.01 0.74 20.68
N LEU A 165 8.18 -0.13 19.67
CA LEU A 165 9.42 -0.83 19.37
C LEU A 165 9.96 -0.30 18.04
N PRO A 166 11.25 0.08 17.97
CA PRO A 166 11.88 0.50 16.71
C PRO A 166 12.00 -0.68 15.72
N ASP A 167 12.16 -1.90 16.25
CA ASP A 167 12.31 -3.14 15.50
C ASP A 167 11.38 -4.22 16.07
N SER A 168 10.96 -5.17 15.23
CA SER A 168 10.19 -6.32 15.71
C SER A 168 11.13 -7.43 16.23
N PRO A 169 10.86 -8.03 17.39
CA PRO A 169 11.51 -9.28 17.78
C PRO A 169 11.35 -10.37 16.70
N GLY A 170 12.31 -11.26 16.59
CA GLY A 170 12.30 -12.36 15.61
C GLY A 170 12.97 -12.04 14.28
N ILE A 171 13.44 -10.82 14.07
CA ILE A 171 14.21 -10.45 12.88
C ILE A 171 15.69 -10.73 13.14
N PRO A 172 16.35 -11.57 12.31
CA PRO A 172 17.77 -11.84 12.43
C PRO A 172 18.60 -10.54 12.24
N SER A 173 19.56 -10.29 13.12
CA SER A 173 20.38 -9.07 13.08
C SER A 173 21.16 -8.91 11.79
N GLU A 174 21.58 -10.01 11.18
CA GLU A 174 22.29 -9.99 9.89
C GLU A 174 21.41 -9.48 8.76
N LEU A 175 20.11 -9.86 8.76
CA LEU A 175 19.15 -9.34 7.78
C LEU A 175 18.85 -7.87 8.03
N ALA A 176 18.69 -7.47 9.29
CA ALA A 176 18.46 -6.09 9.69
C ALA A 176 19.57 -5.16 9.20
N ARG A 177 20.84 -5.57 9.31
CA ARG A 177 22.02 -4.81 8.83
C ARG A 177 22.05 -4.58 7.31
N LYS A 178 21.27 -5.33 6.55
CA LYS A 178 21.15 -5.13 5.09
C LYS A 178 20.15 -4.04 4.70
N THR A 179 19.43 -3.46 5.67
CA THR A 179 18.51 -2.34 5.45
C THR A 179 18.97 -1.11 6.20
N LEU A 180 19.23 -0.06 5.45
CA LEU A 180 19.66 1.22 5.95
C LEU A 180 18.45 2.15 6.00
N SER A 181 18.22 2.82 7.13
CA SER A 181 17.17 3.82 7.27
C SER A 181 17.76 5.21 7.23
N CYS A 182 17.07 6.14 6.60
CA CYS A 182 17.39 7.56 6.57
C CYS A 182 16.14 8.35 6.95
N GLU A 183 16.34 9.56 7.47
CA GLU A 183 15.25 10.49 7.72
C GLU A 183 14.54 10.87 6.40
N PHE A 184 13.21 10.92 6.45
CA PHE A 184 12.38 11.27 5.29
C PHE A 184 12.59 12.75 4.89
N ASN A 185 12.78 13.03 3.59
CA ASN A 185 13.11 14.33 3.03
C ASN A 185 14.49 14.90 3.39
N ASN A 186 15.36 14.17 4.13
CA ASN A 186 16.70 14.60 4.44
C ASN A 186 17.72 14.20 3.33
N LYS A 187 18.01 15.17 2.46
CA LYS A 187 18.92 14.97 1.31
C LYS A 187 20.37 14.69 1.73
N GLU A 188 20.83 15.36 2.76
CA GLU A 188 22.22 15.27 3.23
C GLU A 188 22.49 13.90 3.85
N GLU A 189 21.61 13.46 4.75
CA GLU A 189 21.71 12.14 5.36
C GLU A 189 21.63 11.03 4.31
N PHE A 190 20.66 11.13 3.38
CA PHE A 190 20.55 10.18 2.28
C PHE A 190 21.85 10.08 1.49
N LEU A 191 22.43 11.20 1.05
CA LEU A 191 23.68 11.20 0.28
C LEU A 191 24.85 10.62 1.09
N LYS A 192 24.96 10.96 2.37
CA LYS A 192 25.99 10.42 3.28
C LYS A 192 25.90 8.90 3.38
N VAL A 193 24.69 8.37 3.67
CA VAL A 193 24.45 6.93 3.80
C VAL A 193 24.66 6.22 2.46
N PHE A 194 24.13 6.79 1.36
CA PHE A 194 24.26 6.23 0.03
C PHE A 194 25.73 6.14 -0.42
N ASN A 195 26.50 7.23 -0.32
CA ASN A 195 27.89 7.29 -0.77
C ASN A 195 28.78 6.31 -0.01
N LYS A 196 28.55 6.17 1.32
CA LYS A 196 29.29 5.19 2.15
C LYS A 196 29.05 3.74 1.69
N ASN A 197 27.89 3.45 1.10
CA ASN A 197 27.45 2.07 0.77
C ASN A 197 27.20 1.86 -0.74
N LYS A 198 27.57 2.79 -1.60
CA LYS A 198 27.12 2.86 -3.02
C LYS A 198 27.33 1.59 -3.84
N LYS A 199 28.35 0.78 -3.51
CA LYS A 199 28.65 -0.47 -4.21
C LYS A 199 27.71 -1.62 -3.82
N ASP A 200 27.07 -1.54 -2.64
CA ASP A 200 26.30 -2.61 -2.06
C ASP A 200 24.77 -2.37 -2.16
N ILE A 201 24.36 -1.11 -2.49
CA ILE A 201 22.94 -0.75 -2.54
C ILE A 201 22.28 -1.32 -3.78
N ALA A 202 21.36 -2.27 -3.58
CA ALA A 202 20.51 -2.84 -4.60
C ALA A 202 19.40 -1.85 -5.01
N ALA A 203 18.72 -1.28 -4.01
CA ALA A 203 17.62 -0.36 -4.26
C ALA A 203 17.42 0.67 -3.12
N VAL A 204 16.74 1.75 -3.48
CA VAL A 204 16.10 2.70 -2.58
C VAL A 204 14.58 2.52 -2.72
N ILE A 205 13.89 2.25 -1.60
CA ILE A 205 12.44 2.13 -1.55
C ILE A 205 11.84 3.31 -0.79
N ILE A 206 10.79 3.91 -1.32
CA ILE A 206 10.10 5.05 -0.70
C ILE A 206 8.61 5.02 -0.99
N GLU A 207 7.77 5.38 0.00
CA GLU A 207 6.42 5.86 -0.26
C GLU A 207 6.50 7.31 -0.74
N PRO A 208 6.15 7.66 -1.99
CA PRO A 208 6.20 9.06 -2.44
C PRO A 208 5.25 9.98 -1.65
N ILE A 209 4.23 9.38 -1.03
CA ILE A 209 3.35 10.00 -0.04
C ILE A 209 3.24 9.00 1.11
N ALA A 210 3.90 9.29 2.21
CA ALA A 210 4.00 8.39 3.35
C ALA A 210 2.67 8.35 4.13
N GLY A 211 1.87 7.31 3.87
CA GLY A 211 0.52 7.19 4.40
C GLY A 211 0.47 7.01 5.91
N ASN A 212 1.36 6.19 6.45
CA ASN A 212 1.29 5.76 7.85
C ASN A 212 1.81 6.79 8.86
N MET A 213 2.56 7.80 8.42
CA MET A 213 3.02 8.88 9.30
C MET A 213 2.22 10.18 9.13
N GLY A 214 0.99 10.11 8.60
CA GLY A 214 0.09 11.26 8.47
C GLY A 214 -0.06 11.82 7.05
N PHE A 215 0.13 10.99 6.01
CA PHE A 215 0.05 11.38 4.60
C PHE A 215 1.03 12.49 4.21
N ILE A 216 2.26 12.38 4.69
CA ILE A 216 3.32 13.35 4.40
C ILE A 216 3.86 13.13 2.98
N PRO A 217 3.74 14.13 2.08
CA PRO A 217 4.31 14.05 0.75
C PRO A 217 5.83 14.19 0.80
N ALA A 218 6.52 13.44 -0.06
CA ALA A 218 7.94 13.68 -0.28
C ALA A 218 8.14 14.99 -1.05
N ASP A 219 9.22 15.70 -0.75
CA ASP A 219 9.62 16.85 -1.54
C ASP A 219 9.99 16.41 -2.96
N LYS A 220 9.49 17.12 -3.97
CA LYS A 220 9.81 16.80 -5.36
C LYS A 220 11.30 16.73 -5.61
N SER A 221 12.04 17.72 -5.10
CA SER A 221 13.50 17.81 -5.21
C SER A 221 14.23 16.66 -4.49
N PHE A 222 13.63 16.08 -3.44
CA PHE A 222 14.15 14.89 -2.79
C PHE A 222 13.96 13.65 -3.70
N LEU A 223 12.77 13.44 -4.25
CA LEU A 223 12.51 12.33 -5.18
C LEU A 223 13.38 12.42 -6.45
N GLU A 224 13.60 13.63 -6.98
CA GLU A 224 14.51 13.86 -8.11
C GLU A 224 15.96 13.48 -7.75
N LEU A 225 16.41 13.81 -6.54
CA LEU A 225 17.70 13.40 -6.02
C LEU A 225 17.83 11.88 -5.93
N LEU A 226 16.82 11.20 -5.35
CA LEU A 226 16.78 9.73 -5.29
C LEU A 226 16.90 9.12 -6.68
N ARG A 227 16.10 9.63 -7.64
CA ARG A 227 16.12 9.14 -9.03
C ARG A 227 17.47 9.34 -9.70
N LYS A 228 18.07 10.52 -9.57
CA LYS A 228 19.38 10.85 -10.12
C LYS A 228 20.47 9.95 -9.53
N THR A 229 20.49 9.84 -8.21
CA THR A 229 21.52 9.08 -7.48
C THR A 229 21.43 7.59 -7.77
N THR A 230 20.24 7.00 -7.74
CA THR A 230 20.07 5.57 -8.03
C THR A 230 20.47 5.24 -9.48
N LYS A 231 20.04 6.06 -10.44
CA LYS A 231 20.38 5.89 -11.87
C LYS A 231 21.90 5.96 -12.11
N ALA A 232 22.56 6.94 -11.55
CA ALA A 232 24.02 7.14 -11.71
C ALA A 232 24.84 5.98 -11.12
N ASN A 233 24.33 5.29 -10.10
CA ASN A 233 25.03 4.20 -9.42
C ASN A 233 24.51 2.80 -9.76
N LYS A 234 23.63 2.66 -10.74
CA LYS A 234 23.02 1.39 -11.16
C LYS A 234 22.30 0.66 -10.01
N SER A 235 21.78 1.42 -9.04
CA SER A 235 20.83 0.94 -8.04
C SER A 235 19.41 1.19 -8.54
N LEU A 236 18.41 0.46 -8.03
CA LEU A 236 17.03 0.64 -8.45
C LEU A 236 16.29 1.62 -7.54
N LEU A 237 15.39 2.40 -8.12
CA LEU A 237 14.41 3.18 -7.37
C LEU A 237 13.08 2.43 -7.37
N ILE A 238 12.55 2.13 -6.18
CA ILE A 238 11.27 1.47 -5.97
C ILE A 238 10.30 2.51 -5.37
N PHE A 239 9.22 2.80 -6.07
CA PHE A 239 8.10 3.53 -5.50
C PHE A 239 7.12 2.56 -4.88
N ASP A 240 6.94 2.65 -3.56
CA ASP A 240 5.85 1.96 -2.88
C ASP A 240 4.58 2.79 -3.02
N GLU A 241 3.79 2.41 -3.99
CA GLU A 241 2.49 3.01 -4.28
C GLU A 241 1.32 2.12 -3.80
N VAL A 242 1.55 1.29 -2.80
CA VAL A 242 0.49 0.48 -2.18
C VAL A 242 -0.60 1.38 -1.61
N MET A 243 -0.24 2.59 -1.08
CA MET A 243 -1.20 3.58 -0.60
C MET A 243 -1.60 4.58 -1.68
N SER A 244 -0.66 5.14 -2.40
CA SER A 244 -0.85 6.27 -3.33
C SER A 244 -1.33 5.84 -4.71
N GLY A 245 -1.02 4.63 -5.16
CA GLY A 245 -1.39 4.11 -6.48
C GLY A 245 -2.90 4.09 -6.69
N PHE A 246 -3.37 4.67 -7.79
CA PHE A 246 -4.79 4.84 -8.12
C PHE A 246 -5.60 5.64 -7.09
N ARG A 247 -4.95 6.19 -6.05
CA ARG A 247 -5.63 6.98 -5.02
C ARG A 247 -5.44 8.48 -5.21
N VAL A 248 -4.20 8.93 -5.40
CA VAL A 248 -3.87 10.36 -5.52
C VAL A 248 -4.02 10.88 -6.95
N ALA A 249 -3.83 9.99 -7.92
CA ALA A 249 -4.07 10.20 -9.35
C ALA A 249 -4.29 8.83 -10.01
N LEU A 250 -4.73 8.79 -11.25
CA LEU A 250 -4.94 7.55 -11.99
C LEU A 250 -3.63 6.77 -12.16
N GLY A 251 -2.53 7.45 -12.43
CA GLY A 251 -1.18 6.88 -12.50
C GLY A 251 -0.40 6.94 -11.19
N GLY A 252 -1.07 7.24 -10.05
CA GLY A 252 -0.44 7.30 -8.74
C GLY A 252 0.43 8.54 -8.51
N ALA A 253 1.28 8.49 -7.48
CA ALA A 253 2.16 9.61 -7.13
C ALA A 253 3.23 9.85 -8.20
N GLN A 254 3.68 8.83 -8.92
CA GLN A 254 4.64 9.00 -10.02
C GLN A 254 4.10 9.89 -11.16
N GLU A 255 2.77 9.91 -11.38
CA GLU A 255 2.12 10.84 -12.31
C GLU A 255 2.20 12.27 -11.79
N LEU A 256 1.89 12.49 -10.50
CA LEU A 256 1.91 13.82 -9.87
C LEU A 256 3.32 14.43 -9.86
N TYR A 257 4.32 13.64 -9.49
CA TYR A 257 5.70 14.09 -9.39
C TYR A 257 6.44 14.09 -10.75
N LYS A 258 5.90 13.40 -11.76
CA LYS A 258 6.54 13.18 -13.07
C LYS A 258 7.91 12.49 -12.94
N ILE A 259 8.01 11.53 -12.03
CA ILE A 259 9.21 10.74 -11.78
C ILE A 259 8.92 9.27 -12.07
N LYS A 260 9.73 8.66 -12.95
CA LYS A 260 9.60 7.26 -13.33
C LYS A 260 10.54 6.39 -12.47
N PRO A 261 10.01 5.55 -11.55
CA PRO A 261 10.81 4.56 -10.83
C PRO A 261 11.20 3.38 -11.74
N ASP A 262 12.10 2.53 -11.26
CA ASP A 262 12.45 1.27 -11.93
C ASP A 262 11.44 0.17 -11.62
N LEU A 263 10.94 0.14 -10.39
CA LEU A 263 9.90 -0.76 -9.90
C LEU A 263 8.84 0.03 -9.14
N THR A 264 7.61 -0.44 -9.21
CA THR A 264 6.45 0.08 -8.49
C THR A 264 5.75 -1.06 -7.78
N THR A 265 5.40 -0.88 -6.50
CA THR A 265 4.51 -1.80 -5.78
C THR A 265 3.12 -1.20 -5.64
N LEU A 266 2.11 -2.02 -5.80
CA LEU A 266 0.70 -1.65 -5.77
C LEU A 266 -0.08 -2.58 -4.83
N GLY A 267 -1.21 -2.10 -4.32
CA GLY A 267 -2.10 -2.86 -3.46
C GLY A 267 -3.40 -2.09 -3.22
N LYS A 268 -4.06 -2.38 -2.11
CA LYS A 268 -5.23 -1.63 -1.63
C LYS A 268 -6.28 -1.34 -2.74
N VAL A 269 -6.20 -0.17 -3.38
CA VAL A 269 -7.17 0.27 -4.41
C VAL A 269 -7.29 -0.73 -5.55
N ILE A 270 -6.18 -1.32 -6.02
CA ILE A 270 -6.22 -2.26 -7.15
C ILE A 270 -6.99 -3.56 -6.86
N GLY A 271 -7.35 -3.82 -5.60
CA GLY A 271 -8.14 -4.98 -5.17
C GLY A 271 -9.65 -4.75 -5.19
N GLY A 272 -10.12 -3.51 -5.28
CA GLY A 272 -11.55 -3.23 -5.20
C GLY A 272 -12.22 -3.72 -3.90
N GLY A 273 -11.45 -3.87 -2.82
CA GLY A 273 -11.86 -4.39 -1.52
C GLY A 273 -11.46 -5.85 -1.25
N LEU A 274 -10.91 -6.56 -2.23
CA LEU A 274 -10.40 -7.93 -2.06
C LEU A 274 -8.88 -7.94 -1.87
N PRO A 275 -8.31 -9.01 -1.24
CA PRO A 275 -6.89 -9.16 -1.05
C PRO A 275 -6.15 -9.23 -2.39
N VAL A 276 -5.26 -8.27 -2.62
CA VAL A 276 -4.40 -8.21 -3.80
C VAL A 276 -3.22 -7.27 -3.55
N GLY A 277 -2.11 -7.59 -4.15
CA GLY A 277 -0.99 -6.72 -4.39
C GLY A 277 -0.45 -6.96 -5.79
N ALA A 278 0.46 -6.12 -6.21
CA ALA A 278 1.20 -6.30 -7.45
C ALA A 278 2.54 -5.58 -7.37
N PHE A 279 3.52 -6.05 -8.12
CA PHE A 279 4.74 -5.30 -8.39
C PHE A 279 5.05 -5.37 -9.88
N GLY A 280 5.62 -4.31 -10.40
CA GLY A 280 5.92 -4.21 -11.81
C GLY A 280 6.92 -3.09 -12.08
N GLY A 281 7.38 -2.98 -13.33
CA GLY A 281 8.34 -1.98 -13.73
C GLY A 281 8.95 -2.27 -15.08
N ASN A 282 10.19 -1.85 -15.26
CA ASN A 282 10.93 -2.02 -16.51
C ASN A 282 10.99 -3.48 -16.92
N LYS A 283 10.74 -3.75 -18.21
CA LYS A 283 10.71 -5.10 -18.77
C LYS A 283 11.98 -5.91 -18.49
N LYS A 284 13.17 -5.31 -18.65
CA LYS A 284 14.44 -6.00 -18.44
C LYS A 284 14.60 -6.47 -16.99
N ILE A 285 14.16 -5.66 -16.02
CA ILE A 285 14.19 -6.00 -14.61
C ILE A 285 13.17 -7.10 -14.32
N MET A 286 11.93 -6.95 -14.79
CA MET A 286 10.86 -7.91 -14.56
C MET A 286 11.12 -9.27 -15.24
N ASP A 287 11.83 -9.31 -16.35
CA ASP A 287 12.24 -10.55 -17.03
C ASP A 287 13.31 -11.35 -16.25
N TYR A 288 13.91 -10.75 -15.22
CA TYR A 288 14.79 -11.46 -14.30
C TYR A 288 14.03 -12.31 -13.26
N LEU A 289 12.69 -12.24 -13.29
CA LEU A 289 11.80 -13.05 -12.45
C LEU A 289 11.47 -14.39 -13.13
N ALA A 290 11.42 -15.46 -12.33
CA ALA A 290 11.01 -16.78 -12.83
C ALA A 290 9.59 -16.74 -13.46
N PRO A 291 9.33 -17.50 -14.56
CA PRO A 291 10.16 -18.51 -15.19
C PRO A 291 11.20 -17.97 -16.18
N ASN A 292 11.21 -16.66 -16.51
CA ASN A 292 12.12 -16.10 -17.48
C ASN A 292 13.55 -15.93 -16.93
N GLY A 293 13.69 -15.60 -15.66
CA GLY A 293 14.94 -15.37 -14.96
C GLY A 293 15.08 -16.19 -13.68
N PRO A 294 16.19 -15.99 -12.94
CA PRO A 294 16.53 -16.85 -11.80
C PRO A 294 15.82 -16.48 -10.50
N VAL A 295 15.21 -15.29 -10.40
CA VAL A 295 14.59 -14.83 -9.14
C VAL A 295 13.22 -15.47 -8.96
N TYR A 296 13.08 -16.28 -7.92
CA TYR A 296 11.85 -17.01 -7.64
C TYR A 296 10.81 -16.16 -6.90
N GLN A 297 9.57 -16.25 -7.35
CA GLN A 297 8.37 -15.75 -6.69
C GLN A 297 7.17 -16.61 -7.12
N ALA A 298 6.31 -16.97 -6.18
CA ALA A 298 5.10 -17.75 -6.43
C ALA A 298 4.00 -17.35 -5.44
N GLY A 299 2.76 -17.69 -5.77
CA GLY A 299 1.60 -17.50 -4.91
C GLY A 299 0.40 -18.24 -5.48
N THR A 300 -0.13 -19.21 -4.75
CA THR A 300 -1.25 -20.06 -5.19
C THR A 300 -2.47 -19.25 -5.60
N LEU A 301 -2.80 -18.18 -4.87
CA LEU A 301 -3.95 -17.33 -5.12
C LEU A 301 -3.61 -16.00 -5.81
N SER A 302 -2.34 -15.82 -6.21
CA SER A 302 -1.92 -14.62 -6.92
C SER A 302 -2.65 -14.49 -8.27
N GLY A 303 -3.31 -13.36 -8.48
CA GLY A 303 -4.11 -13.14 -9.69
C GLY A 303 -5.44 -13.91 -9.69
N ASN A 304 -5.96 -14.33 -8.52
CA ASN A 304 -7.23 -15.04 -8.46
C ASN A 304 -8.36 -14.25 -9.14
N PRO A 305 -9.28 -14.96 -9.80
CA PRO A 305 -10.26 -14.32 -10.67
C PRO A 305 -11.25 -13.41 -9.93
N LEU A 306 -11.52 -13.65 -8.64
CA LEU A 306 -12.41 -12.77 -7.86
C LEU A 306 -11.75 -11.42 -7.61
N ALA A 307 -10.48 -11.41 -7.16
CA ALA A 307 -9.74 -10.17 -6.94
C ALA A 307 -9.51 -9.42 -8.25
N MET A 308 -9.23 -10.14 -9.35
CA MET A 308 -9.11 -9.53 -10.69
C MET A 308 -10.43 -8.93 -11.17
N ALA A 309 -11.57 -9.58 -10.95
CA ALA A 309 -12.88 -9.04 -11.29
C ALA A 309 -13.23 -7.77 -10.51
N ALA A 310 -12.98 -7.76 -9.21
CA ALA A 310 -13.19 -6.60 -8.36
C ALA A 310 -12.27 -5.45 -8.76
N GLY A 311 -10.96 -5.71 -8.82
CA GLY A 311 -9.94 -4.70 -9.13
C GLY A 311 -10.09 -4.11 -10.53
N SER A 312 -10.25 -4.94 -11.57
CA SER A 312 -10.46 -4.45 -12.93
C SER A 312 -11.73 -3.61 -13.07
N SER A 313 -12.80 -3.97 -12.35
CA SER A 313 -14.04 -3.19 -12.35
C SER A 313 -13.84 -1.83 -11.68
N LEU A 314 -13.11 -1.77 -10.57
CA LEU A 314 -12.76 -0.51 -9.91
C LEU A 314 -11.88 0.37 -10.81
N ILE A 315 -10.82 -0.19 -11.40
CA ILE A 315 -9.93 0.58 -12.29
C ILE A 315 -10.71 1.14 -13.51
N LYS A 316 -11.59 0.34 -14.11
CA LYS A 316 -12.48 0.82 -15.19
C LYS A 316 -13.39 1.96 -14.75
N LEU A 317 -13.91 1.91 -13.52
CA LEU A 317 -14.68 3.03 -12.94
C LEU A 317 -13.83 4.29 -12.76
N LEU A 318 -12.61 4.16 -12.25
CA LEU A 318 -11.70 5.29 -12.08
C LEU A 318 -11.33 5.93 -13.42
N ILE A 319 -11.08 5.12 -14.44
CA ILE A 319 -10.83 5.62 -15.81
C ILE A 319 -12.05 6.37 -16.36
N LYS A 320 -13.25 5.80 -16.20
CA LYS A 320 -14.49 6.36 -16.74
C LYS A 320 -14.89 7.65 -16.04
N ASN A 321 -14.84 7.66 -14.70
CA ASN A 321 -15.41 8.73 -13.88
C ASN A 321 -14.40 9.83 -13.54
N ASN A 322 -13.09 9.54 -13.61
CA ASN A 322 -11.99 10.41 -13.23
C ASN A 322 -12.29 11.27 -11.97
N PRO A 323 -12.44 10.64 -10.78
CA PRO A 323 -12.99 11.31 -9.61
C PRO A 323 -12.03 12.31 -8.94
N TYR A 324 -10.76 12.35 -9.37
CA TYR A 324 -9.67 13.01 -8.63
C TYR A 324 -9.90 14.50 -8.42
N LYS A 325 -10.29 15.27 -9.46
CA LYS A 325 -10.58 16.71 -9.32
C LYS A 325 -11.72 16.97 -8.33
N ASN A 326 -12.77 16.13 -8.35
CA ASN A 326 -13.89 16.27 -7.41
C ASN A 326 -13.46 15.92 -5.98
N LEU A 327 -12.64 14.87 -5.80
CA LEU A 327 -12.11 14.52 -4.49
C LEU A 327 -11.21 15.62 -3.93
N GLU A 328 -10.34 16.19 -4.75
CA GLU A 328 -9.47 17.30 -4.38
C GLU A 328 -10.28 18.53 -3.96
N SER A 329 -11.27 18.93 -4.77
CA SER A 329 -12.15 20.07 -4.45
C SER A 329 -12.86 19.89 -3.12
N LYS A 330 -13.41 18.69 -2.86
CA LYS A 330 -14.07 18.38 -1.57
C LYS A 330 -13.09 18.37 -0.40
N ALA A 331 -11.89 17.83 -0.59
CA ALA A 331 -10.85 17.81 0.44
C ALA A 331 -10.40 19.25 0.78
N CYS A 332 -10.18 20.09 -0.24
CA CYS A 332 -9.83 21.49 -0.04
C CYS A 332 -10.93 22.25 0.71
N ALA A 333 -12.20 22.06 0.33
CA ALA A 333 -13.33 22.70 1.03
C ALA A 333 -13.42 22.26 2.50
N LEU A 334 -13.26 20.96 2.77
CA LEU A 334 -13.25 20.44 4.14
C LEU A 334 -12.09 21.04 4.95
N LEU A 335 -10.88 21.05 4.39
CA LEU A 335 -9.70 21.60 5.06
C LEU A 335 -9.84 23.10 5.36
N THR A 336 -10.37 23.87 4.40
CA THR A 336 -10.63 25.32 4.60
C THR A 336 -11.62 25.54 5.74
N ASN A 337 -12.72 24.79 5.76
CA ASN A 337 -13.72 24.90 6.83
C ASN A 337 -13.16 24.50 8.19
N MET A 338 -12.34 23.44 8.25
CA MET A 338 -11.67 23.02 9.49
C MET A 338 -10.71 24.11 10.00
N LYS A 339 -9.86 24.67 9.11
CA LYS A 339 -8.96 25.78 9.48
C LYS A 339 -9.70 26.98 10.03
N ASN A 340 -10.81 27.38 9.40
CA ASN A 340 -11.64 28.49 9.89
C ASN A 340 -12.22 28.22 11.30
N ILE A 341 -12.65 26.98 11.53
CA ILE A 341 -13.16 26.55 12.87
C ILE A 341 -12.02 26.58 13.88
N PHE A 342 -10.85 26.01 13.56
CA PHE A 342 -9.70 25.97 14.46
C PHE A 342 -9.24 27.38 14.84
N GLN A 343 -9.14 28.29 13.86
CA GLN A 343 -8.84 29.70 14.13
C GLN A 343 -9.87 30.38 14.99
N LYS A 344 -11.18 30.13 14.73
CA LYS A 344 -12.27 30.75 15.51
C LYS A 344 -12.26 30.34 16.98
N TYR A 345 -11.82 29.12 17.28
CA TYR A 345 -11.82 28.58 18.64
C TYR A 345 -10.44 28.43 19.26
N ASP A 346 -9.42 29.05 18.63
CA ASP A 346 -8.01 29.01 19.08
C ASP A 346 -7.50 27.57 19.33
N ILE A 347 -7.88 26.65 18.42
CA ILE A 347 -7.43 25.24 18.47
C ILE A 347 -6.13 25.18 17.67
N PRO A 348 -5.01 24.68 18.27
CA PRO A 348 -3.70 24.60 17.63
C PRO A 348 -3.65 23.64 16.42
#